data_918df81c42e37f86656e514ac87ba56f
#
_entry.id   918df81c42e37f86656e514ac87ba56f
#
_cell.length_a   1.000
_cell.length_b   1.000
_cell.length_c   1.000
_cell.angle_alpha   90.00
_cell.angle_beta   90.00
_cell.angle_gamma   90.00
#
_symmetry.space_group_name_H-M   'P 1'
#
loop_
_entity.id
_entity.type
_entity.pdbx_description
1 polymer ?
#
loop_
_entity_poly.entity_id
_entity_poly.type
_entity_poly.pdbx_seq_one_letter_code
_entity_poly.pdbx_strand_id
1 'polypeptide(L)'
;EGATTTFNGNGGPRIGNIFSRLIYSIKFGSDQILFSDRVNADSQILYDRSPKERVAKVAPYLPLDGRVYPAVVDGRVKWIGDGYTTSSNYPYSQKTDLAEATQDSTTISSQTVQGLTDKEVNYMRNSVKATVDAYDGSVDLYTWDDSDPVLKAWQSIFPGQYHPMSEISGDLMAHMRYPEGMFKVQRQLLAKYHVTSASQFFSGEDFWQTPVDPTESKSEQSRDVLQPPYYL
;
A
#
# COMPACT_ATOMS: atom_id res chain seq x y z
N GLU A 1 25.76 -30.80 -6.87
CA GLU A 1 25.32 -29.92 -7.96
C GLU A 1 24.02 -29.26 -7.53
N GLY A 2 24.02 -27.92 -7.44
CA GLY A 2 22.82 -27.18 -7.12
C GLY A 2 21.83 -27.18 -8.28
N ALA A 3 20.54 -27.32 -7.98
CA ALA A 3 19.49 -27.17 -8.99
C ALA A 3 19.53 -25.75 -9.59
N THR A 4 19.68 -25.66 -10.89
CA THR A 4 19.59 -24.38 -11.62
C THR A 4 18.19 -24.21 -12.15
N THR A 5 17.58 -23.05 -11.91
CA THR A 5 16.28 -22.68 -12.48
C THR A 5 16.45 -21.47 -13.38
N THR A 6 15.72 -21.43 -14.48
CA THR A 6 15.66 -20.28 -15.37
C THR A 6 14.35 -19.53 -15.13
N PHE A 7 14.41 -18.20 -15.03
CA PHE A 7 13.21 -17.38 -14.95
C PHE A 7 12.36 -17.53 -16.21
N ASN A 8 11.13 -17.99 -16.06
CA ASN A 8 10.20 -18.26 -17.15
C ASN A 8 8.95 -17.36 -17.09
N GLY A 9 9.06 -16.20 -16.44
CA GLY A 9 7.98 -15.23 -16.31
C GLY A 9 8.16 -14.05 -17.26
N ASN A 10 7.17 -13.16 -17.28
CA ASN A 10 7.20 -11.90 -18.01
C ASN A 10 7.42 -10.70 -17.08
N GLY A 11 8.43 -10.79 -16.20
CA GLY A 11 8.65 -9.82 -15.11
C GLY A 11 9.37 -8.54 -15.51
N GLY A 12 9.87 -8.44 -16.75
CA GLY A 12 10.59 -7.25 -17.19
C GLY A 12 11.02 -7.30 -18.65
N PRO A 13 11.56 -6.21 -19.18
CA PRO A 13 12.00 -6.13 -20.54
C PRO A 13 13.20 -7.04 -20.83
N ARG A 14 13.27 -7.57 -22.05
CA ARG A 14 14.40 -8.37 -22.51
C ARG A 14 15.62 -7.49 -22.77
N ILE A 15 16.78 -7.96 -22.31
CA ILE A 15 18.08 -7.27 -22.46
C ILE A 15 19.05 -8.07 -23.34
N GLY A 16 18.53 -8.97 -24.18
CA GLY A 16 19.34 -9.85 -25.04
C GLY A 16 20.18 -9.13 -26.08
N ASN A 17 19.80 -7.93 -26.52
CA ASN A 17 20.55 -7.17 -27.53
C ASN A 17 21.46 -6.11 -26.87
N ILE A 18 22.52 -5.75 -27.60
CA ILE A 18 23.58 -4.85 -27.11
C ILE A 18 23.03 -3.44 -26.79
N PHE A 19 22.06 -2.94 -27.55
CA PHE A 19 21.46 -1.62 -27.30
C PHE A 19 20.67 -1.59 -25.99
N SER A 20 19.85 -2.61 -25.74
CA SER A 20 19.14 -2.73 -24.47
C SER A 20 20.11 -2.85 -23.29
N ARG A 21 21.17 -3.65 -23.42
CA ARG A 21 22.23 -3.76 -22.40
C ARG A 21 22.87 -2.41 -22.12
N LEU A 22 23.21 -1.66 -23.16
CA LEU A 22 23.81 -0.33 -23.01
C LEU A 22 22.88 0.64 -22.29
N ILE A 23 21.61 0.71 -22.70
CA ILE A 23 20.60 1.60 -22.08
C ILE A 23 20.44 1.28 -20.59
N TYR A 24 20.28 -0.01 -20.24
CA TYR A 24 20.11 -0.42 -18.87
C TYR A 24 21.40 -0.32 -18.04
N SER A 25 22.57 -0.51 -18.65
CA SER A 25 23.86 -0.25 -18.02
C SER A 25 23.99 1.22 -17.60
N ILE A 26 23.63 2.14 -18.48
CA ILE A 26 23.62 3.58 -18.19
C ILE A 26 22.55 3.91 -17.11
N LYS A 27 21.33 3.37 -17.28
CA LYS A 27 20.21 3.62 -16.33
C LYS A 27 20.55 3.22 -14.90
N PHE A 28 21.23 2.09 -14.71
CA PHE A 28 21.55 1.54 -13.39
C PHE A 28 22.99 1.78 -12.93
N GLY A 29 23.80 2.47 -13.76
CA GLY A 29 25.21 2.73 -13.44
C GLY A 29 26.03 1.45 -13.28
N SER A 30 25.70 0.38 -14.04
CA SER A 30 26.33 -0.93 -13.91
C SER A 30 26.87 -1.43 -15.25
N ASP A 31 28.19 -1.47 -15.36
CA ASP A 31 28.90 -2.01 -16.51
C ASP A 31 28.76 -3.54 -16.66
N GLN A 32 28.49 -4.23 -15.56
CA GLN A 32 28.27 -5.68 -15.55
C GLN A 32 27.08 -6.11 -16.43
N ILE A 33 26.07 -5.27 -16.58
CA ILE A 33 24.93 -5.55 -17.48
C ILE A 33 25.40 -5.64 -18.93
N LEU A 34 26.38 -4.82 -19.31
CA LEU A 34 26.91 -4.76 -20.66
C LEU A 34 27.92 -5.88 -20.97
N PHE A 35 28.82 -6.16 -20.01
CA PHE A 35 29.98 -6.99 -20.22
C PHE A 35 29.90 -8.41 -19.63
N SER A 36 28.83 -8.75 -18.90
CA SER A 36 28.69 -10.07 -18.30
C SER A 36 28.31 -11.14 -19.32
N ASP A 37 29.07 -12.23 -19.34
CA ASP A 37 28.77 -13.44 -20.11
C ASP A 37 27.52 -14.17 -19.62
N ARG A 38 27.03 -13.83 -18.40
CA ARG A 38 25.81 -14.42 -17.84
C ARG A 38 24.53 -13.85 -18.46
N VAL A 39 24.62 -12.72 -19.15
CA VAL A 39 23.49 -12.10 -19.84
C VAL A 39 23.41 -12.64 -21.25
N ASN A 40 22.34 -13.35 -21.59
CA ASN A 40 22.09 -13.97 -22.90
C ASN A 40 20.87 -13.34 -23.60
N ALA A 41 20.50 -13.88 -24.76
CA ALA A 41 19.41 -13.38 -25.59
C ALA A 41 18.04 -13.41 -24.88
N ASP A 42 17.84 -14.37 -23.98
CA ASP A 42 16.58 -14.57 -23.26
C ASP A 42 16.54 -13.88 -21.89
N SER A 43 17.66 -13.26 -21.50
CA SER A 43 17.73 -12.56 -20.21
C SER A 43 16.77 -11.38 -20.14
N GLN A 44 16.09 -11.26 -19.00
CA GLN A 44 15.22 -10.15 -18.67
C GLN A 44 15.81 -9.38 -17.49
N ILE A 45 15.61 -8.06 -17.48
CA ILE A 45 15.98 -7.24 -16.32
C ILE A 45 14.77 -7.01 -15.43
N LEU A 46 14.91 -7.37 -14.15
CA LEU A 46 13.87 -7.19 -13.15
C LEU A 46 14.20 -5.99 -12.27
N TYR A 47 13.40 -4.95 -12.35
CA TYR A 47 13.52 -3.75 -11.54
C TYR A 47 12.16 -3.29 -11.03
N ASP A 48 12.11 -2.25 -10.19
CA ASP A 48 10.88 -1.79 -9.52
C ASP A 48 10.17 -2.96 -8.81
N ARG A 49 10.91 -3.68 -7.97
CA ARG A 49 10.42 -4.91 -7.34
C ARG A 49 9.62 -4.69 -6.07
N SER A 50 9.63 -3.48 -5.52
CA SER A 50 8.79 -3.13 -4.39
C SER A 50 7.30 -3.22 -4.78
N PRO A 51 6.50 -4.03 -4.08
CA PRO A 51 5.07 -4.15 -4.38
C PRO A 51 4.34 -2.81 -4.34
N LYS A 52 4.65 -1.96 -3.36
CA LYS A 52 4.07 -0.61 -3.23
C LYS A 52 4.41 0.27 -4.43
N GLU A 53 5.67 0.30 -4.86
CA GLU A 53 6.10 1.09 -6.00
C GLU A 53 5.41 0.63 -7.29
N ARG A 54 5.21 -0.69 -7.46
CA ARG A 54 4.50 -1.22 -8.62
C ARG A 54 3.05 -0.77 -8.66
N VAL A 55 2.33 -0.90 -7.53
CA VAL A 55 0.94 -0.44 -7.46
C VAL A 55 0.86 1.08 -7.65
N ALA A 56 1.77 1.85 -7.03
CA ALA A 56 1.81 3.31 -7.20
C ALA A 56 2.09 3.75 -8.65
N LYS A 57 2.84 2.95 -9.43
CA LYS A 57 3.07 3.22 -10.86
C LYS A 57 1.85 2.88 -11.73
N VAL A 58 1.09 1.86 -11.36
CA VAL A 58 -0.14 1.46 -12.07
C VAL A 58 -1.30 2.39 -11.73
N ALA A 59 -1.41 2.79 -10.46
CA ALA A 59 -2.50 3.65 -9.96
C ALA A 59 -1.95 4.76 -9.05
N PRO A 60 -1.24 5.78 -9.60
CA PRO A 60 -0.60 6.83 -8.82
C PRO A 60 -1.58 7.75 -8.07
N TYR A 61 -2.83 7.68 -8.41
CA TYR A 61 -3.92 8.45 -7.79
C TYR A 61 -4.51 7.79 -6.53
N LEU A 62 -4.15 6.51 -6.25
CA LEU A 62 -4.60 5.78 -5.06
C LEU A 62 -3.54 5.88 -3.96
N PRO A 63 -3.82 6.55 -2.82
CA PRO A 63 -3.04 6.35 -1.62
C PRO A 63 -3.08 4.87 -1.20
N LEU A 64 -1.91 4.29 -0.96
CA LEU A 64 -1.77 2.90 -0.55
C LEU A 64 -1.60 2.79 0.95
N ASP A 65 -2.14 1.72 1.53
CA ASP A 65 -1.93 1.41 2.94
C ASP A 65 -0.44 1.28 3.29
N GLY A 66 -0.10 1.66 4.50
CA GLY A 66 1.25 1.55 5.02
C GLY A 66 1.79 0.12 5.00
N ARG A 67 0.92 -0.85 5.17
CA ARG A 67 1.28 -2.27 5.26
C ARG A 67 0.85 -3.05 4.03
N VAL A 68 1.85 -3.67 3.38
CA VAL A 68 1.64 -4.70 2.34
C VAL A 68 2.19 -6.01 2.91
N TYR A 69 1.48 -7.11 2.73
CA TYR A 69 1.87 -8.40 3.29
C TYR A 69 1.82 -9.51 2.24
N PRO A 70 2.73 -10.52 2.32
CA PRO A 70 2.73 -11.65 1.43
C PRO A 70 1.76 -12.74 1.89
N ALA A 71 1.16 -13.44 0.93
CA ALA A 71 0.40 -14.66 1.14
C ALA A 71 0.65 -15.66 0.02
N VAL A 72 0.44 -16.94 0.29
CA VAL A 72 0.44 -17.97 -0.75
C VAL A 72 -1.00 -18.11 -1.23
N VAL A 73 -1.26 -17.72 -2.46
CA VAL A 73 -2.60 -17.71 -3.07
C VAL A 73 -2.55 -18.51 -4.35
N ASP A 74 -3.40 -19.53 -4.45
CA ASP A 74 -3.49 -20.42 -5.62
C ASP A 74 -2.11 -20.98 -6.06
N GLY A 75 -1.26 -21.33 -5.08
CA GLY A 75 0.08 -21.87 -5.28
C GLY A 75 1.16 -20.86 -5.68
N ARG A 76 0.87 -19.55 -5.65
CA ARG A 76 1.81 -18.46 -5.93
C ARG A 76 1.94 -17.51 -4.75
N VAL A 77 3.10 -16.94 -4.57
CA VAL A 77 3.29 -15.87 -3.57
C VAL A 77 2.77 -14.56 -4.17
N LYS A 78 1.76 -13.99 -3.55
CA LYS A 78 1.23 -12.66 -3.89
C LYS A 78 1.40 -11.71 -2.72
N TRP A 79 1.79 -10.48 -3.01
CA TRP A 79 1.73 -9.38 -2.07
C TRP A 79 0.34 -8.78 -2.12
N ILE A 80 -0.29 -8.60 -0.97
CA ILE A 80 -1.63 -8.04 -0.84
C ILE A 80 -1.51 -6.67 -0.19
N GLY A 81 -2.20 -5.68 -0.74
CA GLY A 81 -2.24 -4.31 -0.23
C GLY A 81 -3.60 -3.67 -0.43
N ASP A 82 -3.82 -2.57 0.25
CA ASP A 82 -5.05 -1.80 0.23
C ASP A 82 -4.85 -0.45 -0.44
N GLY A 83 -5.78 -0.07 -1.31
CA GLY A 83 -5.84 1.22 -1.95
C GLY A 83 -7.04 2.03 -1.44
N TYR A 84 -6.81 3.32 -1.23
CA TYR A 84 -7.83 4.24 -0.75
C TYR A 84 -8.28 5.20 -1.83
N THR A 85 -9.56 5.51 -1.82
CA THR A 85 -10.09 6.70 -2.50
C THR A 85 -10.21 7.81 -1.47
N THR A 86 -9.75 9.00 -1.83
CA THR A 86 -9.74 10.15 -0.92
C THR A 86 -10.24 11.41 -1.61
N SER A 87 -10.83 12.32 -0.82
CA SER A 87 -11.19 13.66 -1.25
C SER A 87 -11.03 14.65 -0.10
N SER A 88 -10.71 15.90 -0.42
CA SER A 88 -10.72 17.03 0.51
C SER A 88 -11.94 17.95 0.33
N ASN A 89 -12.91 17.53 -0.48
CA ASN A 89 -14.02 18.37 -0.90
C ASN A 89 -15.39 17.89 -0.39
N TYR A 90 -15.42 16.99 0.61
CA TYR A 90 -16.68 16.59 1.22
C TYR A 90 -17.25 17.77 2.04
N PRO A 91 -18.52 18.17 1.81
CA PRO A 91 -19.08 19.35 2.45
C PRO A 91 -19.28 19.17 3.95
N TYR A 92 -19.07 20.25 4.72
CA TYR A 92 -19.30 20.33 6.16
C TYR A 92 -18.56 19.30 7.03
N SER A 93 -17.46 18.77 6.55
CA SER A 93 -16.65 17.78 7.27
C SER A 93 -15.25 18.31 7.56
N GLN A 94 -14.77 18.05 8.77
CA GLN A 94 -13.41 18.42 9.19
C GLN A 94 -12.39 17.66 8.33
N LYS A 95 -11.34 18.35 7.90
CA LYS A 95 -10.18 17.75 7.27
C LYS A 95 -9.21 17.21 8.32
N THR A 96 -8.57 16.11 8.01
CA THR A 96 -7.58 15.45 8.85
C THR A 96 -6.36 15.11 7.99
N ASP A 97 -5.18 15.35 8.52
CA ASP A 97 -3.94 14.91 7.89
C ASP A 97 -3.79 13.39 8.04
N LEU A 98 -3.62 12.68 6.92
CA LEU A 98 -3.53 11.22 6.91
C LEU A 98 -2.21 10.72 7.51
N ALA A 99 -1.11 11.43 7.31
CA ALA A 99 0.17 11.03 7.87
C ALA A 99 0.13 11.12 9.40
N GLU A 100 -0.42 12.20 9.95
CA GLU A 100 -0.59 12.35 11.39
C GLU A 100 -1.56 11.30 11.97
N ALA A 101 -2.69 11.07 11.31
CA ALA A 101 -3.71 10.12 11.75
C ALA A 101 -3.24 8.65 11.77
N THR A 102 -2.23 8.31 10.98
CA THR A 102 -1.73 6.93 10.84
C THR A 102 -0.36 6.73 11.48
N GLN A 103 0.21 7.73 12.15
CA GLN A 103 1.50 7.65 12.80
C GLN A 103 1.43 6.86 14.12
N ASP A 104 2.33 5.91 14.29
CA ASP A 104 2.55 5.14 15.52
C ASP A 104 3.97 4.57 15.55
N SER A 105 4.31 3.75 16.56
CA SER A 105 5.65 3.19 16.71
C SER A 105 6.08 2.32 15.52
N THR A 106 5.17 1.60 14.88
CA THR A 106 5.50 0.80 13.69
C THR A 106 5.80 1.63 12.46
N THR A 107 5.15 2.77 12.29
CA THR A 107 5.45 3.68 11.16
C THR A 107 6.75 4.42 11.34
N ILE A 108 7.18 4.66 12.58
CA ILE A 108 8.44 5.37 12.88
C ILE A 108 9.63 4.42 12.85
N SER A 109 9.51 3.23 13.47
CA SER A 109 10.61 2.29 13.66
C SER A 109 10.79 1.29 12.53
N SER A 110 9.81 1.10 11.65
CA SER A 110 9.85 0.13 10.55
C SER A 110 9.96 0.77 9.17
N GLN A 111 10.99 0.40 8.42
CA GLN A 111 11.13 0.82 7.01
C GLN A 111 10.07 0.17 6.09
N THR A 112 9.40 -0.90 6.52
CA THR A 112 8.40 -1.63 5.74
C THR A 112 6.98 -1.09 5.92
N VAL A 113 6.72 -0.43 7.06
CA VAL A 113 5.43 0.20 7.35
C VAL A 113 5.62 1.72 7.26
N GLN A 114 4.99 2.33 6.28
CA GLN A 114 5.01 3.78 6.10
C GLN A 114 3.65 4.34 6.50
N GLY A 115 3.63 5.53 7.06
CA GLY A 115 2.39 6.30 7.21
C GLY A 115 1.73 6.56 5.86
N LEU A 116 0.46 6.91 5.87
CA LEU A 116 -0.20 7.40 4.67
C LEU A 116 0.43 8.73 4.24
N THR A 117 0.19 9.12 3.00
CA THR A 117 0.74 10.36 2.44
C THR A 117 0.31 11.59 3.26
N ASP A 118 1.21 12.56 3.38
CA ASP A 118 0.93 13.88 3.93
C ASP A 118 -0.11 14.60 3.05
N LYS A 119 -1.36 14.45 3.40
CA LYS A 119 -2.52 14.98 2.68
C LYS A 119 -3.70 15.18 3.60
N GLU A 120 -4.21 16.39 3.64
CA GLU A 120 -5.46 16.70 4.33
C GLU A 120 -6.67 16.22 3.53
N VAL A 121 -7.45 15.32 4.11
CA VAL A 121 -8.66 14.78 3.51
C VAL A 121 -9.83 14.80 4.50
N ASN A 122 -11.04 14.79 3.98
CA ASN A 122 -12.26 14.64 4.74
C ASN A 122 -13.21 13.57 4.17
N TYR A 123 -12.68 12.77 3.23
CA TYR A 123 -13.33 11.58 2.70
C TYR A 123 -12.25 10.53 2.46
N MET A 124 -12.48 9.32 2.95
CA MET A 124 -11.60 8.17 2.75
C MET A 124 -12.39 6.88 2.75
N ARG A 125 -12.18 6.03 1.75
CA ARG A 125 -12.72 4.65 1.70
C ARG A 125 -11.65 3.66 1.28
N ASN A 126 -11.72 2.44 1.81
CA ASN A 126 -10.95 1.31 1.29
C ASN A 126 -11.72 0.71 0.11
N SER A 127 -11.53 1.26 -1.07
CA SER A 127 -12.31 0.91 -2.26
C SER A 127 -11.60 -0.04 -3.19
N VAL A 128 -10.30 -0.29 -2.98
CA VAL A 128 -9.48 -1.12 -3.86
C VAL A 128 -8.65 -2.10 -3.03
N LYS A 129 -8.64 -3.36 -3.43
CA LYS A 129 -7.60 -4.34 -3.04
C LYS A 129 -6.63 -4.51 -4.19
N ALA A 130 -5.34 -4.53 -3.88
CA ALA A 130 -4.29 -4.72 -4.87
C ALA A 130 -3.50 -5.99 -4.58
N THR A 131 -3.16 -6.73 -5.62
CA THR A 131 -2.20 -7.83 -5.51
C THR A 131 -1.02 -7.61 -6.44
N VAL A 132 0.16 -8.04 -6.01
CA VAL A 132 1.36 -8.05 -6.82
C VAL A 132 1.96 -9.44 -6.76
N ASP A 133 2.08 -10.09 -7.91
CA ASP A 133 2.71 -11.40 -7.99
C ASP A 133 4.21 -11.30 -7.70
N ALA A 134 4.70 -12.08 -6.75
CA ALA A 134 6.11 -12.02 -6.33
C ALA A 134 7.07 -12.57 -7.38
N TYR A 135 6.59 -13.39 -8.30
CA TYR A 135 7.41 -14.01 -9.35
C TYR A 135 7.61 -13.09 -10.55
N ASP A 136 6.51 -12.63 -11.17
CA ASP A 136 6.57 -11.82 -12.39
C ASP A 136 6.25 -10.34 -12.18
N GLY A 137 5.73 -9.98 -10.99
CA GLY A 137 5.42 -8.60 -10.63
C GLY A 137 4.16 -8.05 -11.29
N SER A 138 3.29 -8.90 -11.84
CA SER A 138 1.98 -8.47 -12.34
C SER A 138 1.16 -7.84 -11.20
N VAL A 139 0.40 -6.82 -11.54
CA VAL A 139 -0.42 -6.06 -10.59
C VAL A 139 -1.88 -6.22 -10.99
N ASP A 140 -2.69 -6.72 -10.07
CA ASP A 140 -4.14 -6.79 -10.23
C ASP A 140 -4.80 -5.85 -9.22
N LEU A 141 -5.74 -5.03 -9.68
CA LEU A 141 -6.54 -4.12 -8.85
C LEU A 141 -7.98 -4.62 -8.84
N TYR A 142 -8.52 -4.85 -7.65
CA TYR A 142 -9.88 -5.35 -7.46
C TYR A 142 -10.76 -4.25 -6.86
N THR A 143 -11.94 -4.06 -7.43
CA THR A 143 -13.00 -3.24 -6.85
C THR A 143 -13.46 -3.88 -5.56
N TRP A 144 -13.20 -3.23 -4.41
CA TRP A 144 -13.62 -3.71 -3.10
C TRP A 144 -14.92 -3.06 -2.63
N ASP A 145 -15.09 -1.77 -2.92
CA ASP A 145 -16.35 -1.03 -2.66
C ASP A 145 -16.88 -0.46 -3.98
N ASP A 146 -17.82 -1.17 -4.58
CA ASP A 146 -18.48 -0.79 -5.83
C ASP A 146 -19.48 0.36 -5.66
N SER A 147 -19.83 0.71 -4.42
CA SER A 147 -20.71 1.85 -4.11
C SER A 147 -19.99 3.19 -4.12
N ASP A 148 -18.64 3.20 -4.05
CA ASP A 148 -17.85 4.41 -3.92
C ASP A 148 -17.89 5.29 -5.19
N PRO A 149 -18.41 6.52 -5.11
CA PRO A 149 -18.49 7.42 -6.26
C PRO A 149 -17.12 7.88 -6.77
N VAL A 150 -16.11 7.98 -5.91
CA VAL A 150 -14.75 8.37 -6.30
C VAL A 150 -14.09 7.26 -7.10
N LEU A 151 -14.26 6.00 -6.67
CA LEU A 151 -13.77 4.85 -7.45
C LEU A 151 -14.46 4.77 -8.80
N LYS A 152 -15.78 4.96 -8.87
CA LYS A 152 -16.53 4.98 -10.13
C LYS A 152 -16.01 6.04 -11.10
N ALA A 153 -15.64 7.22 -10.61
CA ALA A 153 -15.01 8.25 -11.42
C ALA A 153 -13.69 7.78 -12.02
N TRP A 154 -12.82 7.16 -11.21
CA TRP A 154 -11.55 6.59 -11.68
C TRP A 154 -11.75 5.44 -12.69
N GLN A 155 -12.70 4.55 -12.45
CA GLN A 155 -13.04 3.48 -13.38
C GLN A 155 -13.52 4.01 -14.75
N SER A 156 -14.20 5.16 -14.75
CA SER A 156 -14.63 5.82 -15.99
C SER A 156 -13.46 6.43 -16.77
N ILE A 157 -12.42 6.90 -16.06
CA ILE A 157 -11.21 7.48 -16.66
C ILE A 157 -10.28 6.35 -17.17
N PHE A 158 -10.18 5.26 -16.42
CA PHE A 158 -9.31 4.10 -16.71
C PHE A 158 -10.12 2.82 -16.87
N PRO A 159 -10.88 2.67 -17.96
CA PRO A 159 -11.71 1.49 -18.18
C PRO A 159 -10.85 0.22 -18.31
N GLY A 160 -11.29 -0.86 -17.67
CA GLY A 160 -10.60 -2.16 -17.72
C GLY A 160 -9.38 -2.28 -16.80
N GLN A 161 -9.08 -1.27 -15.97
CA GLN A 161 -7.98 -1.35 -15.01
C GLN A 161 -8.34 -2.16 -13.75
N TYR A 162 -9.62 -2.29 -13.45
CA TYR A 162 -10.10 -2.90 -12.23
C TYR A 162 -10.88 -4.18 -12.52
N HIS A 163 -10.55 -5.22 -11.79
CA HIS A 163 -11.32 -6.46 -11.75
C HIS A 163 -12.51 -6.31 -10.77
N PRO A 164 -13.66 -6.87 -11.06
CA PRO A 164 -14.75 -6.88 -10.10
C PRO A 164 -14.43 -7.81 -8.91
N MET A 165 -15.04 -7.54 -7.74
CA MET A 165 -14.86 -8.37 -6.53
C MET A 165 -15.13 -9.84 -6.80
N SER A 166 -16.04 -10.17 -7.70
CA SER A 166 -16.40 -11.55 -8.07
C SER A 166 -15.27 -12.36 -8.70
N GLU A 167 -14.21 -11.70 -9.17
CA GLU A 167 -13.01 -12.35 -9.70
C GLU A 167 -11.96 -12.66 -8.63
N ILE A 168 -12.18 -12.22 -7.39
CA ILE A 168 -11.32 -12.61 -6.25
C ILE A 168 -11.54 -14.08 -5.96
N SER A 169 -10.49 -14.90 -6.04
CA SER A 169 -10.59 -16.32 -5.70
C SER A 169 -10.92 -16.51 -4.22
N GLY A 170 -11.54 -17.66 -3.86
CA GLY A 170 -11.82 -17.97 -2.47
C GLY A 170 -10.57 -18.03 -1.61
N ASP A 171 -9.44 -18.50 -2.18
CA ASP A 171 -8.15 -18.53 -1.51
C ASP A 171 -7.61 -17.12 -1.26
N LEU A 172 -7.65 -16.24 -2.27
CA LEU A 172 -7.28 -14.84 -2.09
C LEU A 172 -8.17 -14.13 -1.05
N MET A 173 -9.49 -14.38 -1.09
CA MET A 173 -10.44 -13.80 -0.15
C MET A 173 -10.14 -14.20 1.30
N ALA A 174 -9.73 -15.45 1.55
CA ALA A 174 -9.37 -15.95 2.87
C ALA A 174 -8.13 -15.26 3.47
N HIS A 175 -7.29 -14.66 2.63
CA HIS A 175 -6.09 -13.91 3.06
C HIS A 175 -6.30 -12.40 3.17
N MET A 176 -7.49 -11.89 2.81
CA MET A 176 -7.78 -10.45 2.93
C MET A 176 -7.89 -10.05 4.40
N ARG A 177 -7.28 -8.92 4.72
CA ARG A 177 -7.28 -8.34 6.07
C ARG A 177 -7.95 -6.97 6.06
N TYR A 178 -8.37 -6.52 7.24
CA TYR A 178 -8.80 -5.15 7.43
C TYR A 178 -7.59 -4.21 7.31
N PRO A 179 -7.66 -3.10 6.56
CA PRO A 179 -6.52 -2.23 6.34
C PRO A 179 -6.14 -1.47 7.61
N GLU A 180 -4.84 -1.51 7.94
CA GLU A 180 -4.32 -0.91 9.16
C GLU A 180 -4.47 0.62 9.17
N GLY A 181 -4.19 1.28 8.05
CA GLY A 181 -4.35 2.73 7.94
C GLY A 181 -5.79 3.18 8.13
N MET A 182 -6.76 2.45 7.57
CA MET A 182 -8.19 2.73 7.80
C MET A 182 -8.57 2.57 9.26
N PHE A 183 -8.09 1.51 9.91
CA PHE A 183 -8.35 1.29 11.34
C PHE A 183 -7.81 2.45 12.18
N LYS A 184 -6.59 2.94 11.92
CA LYS A 184 -5.98 4.06 12.64
C LYS A 184 -6.81 5.34 12.49
N VAL A 185 -7.25 5.65 11.26
CA VAL A 185 -8.14 6.80 11.00
C VAL A 185 -9.47 6.66 11.73
N GLN A 186 -10.11 5.48 11.64
CA GLN A 186 -11.38 5.23 12.35
C GLN A 186 -11.23 5.30 13.86
N ARG A 187 -10.13 4.77 14.42
CA ARG A 187 -9.83 4.88 15.85
C ARG A 187 -9.76 6.34 16.29
N GLN A 188 -9.10 7.20 15.53
CA GLN A 188 -9.00 8.63 15.83
C GLN A 188 -10.37 9.32 15.77
N LEU A 189 -11.20 8.97 14.79
CA LEU A 189 -12.56 9.50 14.69
C LEU A 189 -13.44 9.01 15.85
N LEU A 190 -13.41 7.70 16.12
CA LEU A 190 -14.21 7.11 17.18
C LEU A 190 -13.85 7.67 18.57
N ALA A 191 -12.58 8.00 18.78
CA ALA A 191 -12.10 8.61 20.02
C ALA A 191 -12.82 9.91 20.38
N LYS A 192 -13.39 10.61 19.42
CA LYS A 192 -14.16 11.85 19.62
C LYS A 192 -15.66 11.65 19.41
N TYR A 193 -16.04 10.97 18.33
CA TYR A 193 -17.42 10.90 17.87
C TYR A 193 -18.26 9.77 18.50
N HIS A 194 -17.71 9.03 19.46
CA HIS A 194 -18.51 8.16 20.31
C HIS A 194 -19.33 8.95 21.35
N VAL A 195 -18.92 10.21 21.64
CA VAL A 195 -19.62 11.09 22.59
C VAL A 195 -20.91 11.61 21.96
N THR A 196 -22.04 11.31 22.57
CA THR A 196 -23.39 11.67 22.09
C THR A 196 -23.95 12.94 22.68
N SER A 197 -23.42 13.38 23.82
CA SER A 197 -23.83 14.63 24.50
C SER A 197 -23.06 15.83 23.90
N ALA A 198 -23.77 16.85 23.46
CA ALA A 198 -23.16 18.06 22.92
C ALA A 198 -22.27 18.78 23.95
N SER A 199 -22.67 18.85 25.23
CA SER A 199 -21.87 19.48 26.28
C SER A 199 -20.57 18.73 26.56
N GLN A 200 -20.60 17.40 26.62
CA GLN A 200 -19.42 16.56 26.81
C GLN A 200 -18.49 16.60 25.57
N PHE A 201 -19.07 16.67 24.37
CA PHE A 201 -18.30 16.82 23.16
C PHE A 201 -17.54 18.16 23.13
N PHE A 202 -18.17 19.26 23.56
CA PHE A 202 -17.52 20.56 23.63
C PHE A 202 -16.49 20.66 24.76
N SER A 203 -16.69 20.00 25.90
CA SER A 203 -15.70 19.95 26.98
C SER A 203 -14.51 19.04 26.66
N GLY A 204 -14.72 18.03 25.83
CA GLY A 204 -13.69 17.02 25.48
C GLY A 204 -13.34 16.08 26.63
N GLU A 205 -14.07 16.11 27.74
CA GLU A 205 -13.79 15.33 28.98
C GLU A 205 -13.87 13.82 28.78
N ASP A 206 -14.69 13.36 27.81
CA ASP A 206 -14.94 11.93 27.54
C ASP A 206 -14.21 11.43 26.29
N PHE A 207 -13.26 12.19 25.73
CA PHE A 207 -12.50 11.78 24.57
C PHE A 207 -11.49 10.68 24.93
N TRP A 208 -11.48 9.61 24.12
CA TRP A 208 -10.51 8.54 24.27
C TRP A 208 -9.16 8.91 23.68
N GLN A 209 -8.11 8.32 24.23
CA GLN A 209 -6.76 8.50 23.73
C GLN A 209 -6.11 7.14 23.47
N THR A 210 -5.33 7.06 22.40
CA THR A 210 -4.48 5.90 22.17
C THR A 210 -3.32 5.95 23.15
N PRO A 211 -3.00 4.84 23.86
CA PRO A 211 -1.89 4.82 24.79
C PRO A 211 -0.55 5.04 24.06
N VAL A 212 0.38 5.64 24.77
CA VAL A 212 1.76 5.80 24.31
C VAL A 212 2.47 4.46 24.37
N ASP A 213 3.33 4.18 23.41
CA ASP A 213 4.16 2.98 23.40
C ASP A 213 5.26 3.10 24.45
N PRO A 214 5.27 2.26 25.52
CA PRO A 214 6.25 2.34 26.59
C PRO A 214 7.64 1.81 26.18
N THR A 215 7.74 1.16 25.03
CA THR A 215 9.00 0.57 24.53
C THR A 215 9.82 1.57 23.72
N GLU A 216 9.20 2.65 23.25
CA GLU A 216 9.89 3.68 22.51
C GLU A 216 10.57 4.68 23.46
N SER A 217 11.83 5.01 23.15
CA SER A 217 12.63 5.95 23.94
C SER A 217 12.07 7.36 23.81
N LYS A 218 11.64 7.94 24.92
CA LYS A 218 11.30 9.38 24.99
C LYS A 218 12.56 10.21 24.81
N SER A 219 12.76 10.84 23.68
CA SER A 219 13.66 11.96 23.59
C SER A 219 12.93 13.22 24.05
N GLU A 220 13.60 14.11 24.76
CA GLU A 220 12.98 15.35 25.31
C GLU A 220 12.35 16.28 24.25
N GLN A 221 12.54 15.96 22.97
CA GLN A 221 12.05 16.73 21.82
C GLN A 221 11.09 15.94 20.91
N SER A 222 10.79 14.67 21.19
CA SER A 222 9.91 13.86 20.35
C SER A 222 8.47 13.83 20.89
N ARG A 223 7.50 13.90 19.97
CA ARG A 223 6.10 13.65 20.27
C ARG A 223 5.94 12.23 20.86
N ASP A 224 4.99 12.06 21.76
CA ASP A 224 4.63 10.74 22.27
C ASP A 224 4.25 9.81 21.11
N VAL A 225 4.94 8.68 21.02
CA VAL A 225 4.72 7.67 19.99
C VAL A 225 3.58 6.75 20.44
N LEU A 226 2.56 6.63 19.63
CA LEU A 226 1.37 5.86 19.95
C LEU A 226 1.57 4.36 19.71
N GLN A 227 0.85 3.53 20.48
CA GLN A 227 0.81 2.10 20.26
C GLN A 227 0.11 1.75 18.93
N PRO A 228 0.69 0.81 18.12
CA PRO A 228 0.06 0.35 16.91
C PRO A 228 -1.13 -0.57 17.19
N PRO A 229 -2.07 -0.72 16.25
CA PRO A 229 -3.05 -1.78 16.32
C PRO A 229 -2.42 -3.14 16.02
N TYR A 230 -2.98 -4.20 16.58
CA TYR A 230 -2.54 -5.58 16.36
C TYR A 230 -3.67 -6.41 15.74
N TYR A 231 -3.32 -7.30 14.82
CA TYR A 231 -4.20 -8.37 14.38
C TYR A 231 -4.04 -9.57 15.33
N LEU A 232 -5.15 -10.11 15.80
CA LEU A 232 -5.23 -11.30 16.63
C LEU A 232 -5.68 -12.49 15.79
#